data_1ea44a6def8060d2e46f66bb22c5226f
#
_entry.id   1ea44a6def8060d2e46f66bb22c5226f
#
_cell.length_a   1.000
_cell.length_b   1.000
_cell.length_c   1.000
_cell.angle_alpha   90.00
_cell.angle_beta   90.00
_cell.angle_gamma   90.00
#
_symmetry.space_group_name_H-M   'P 1'
#
loop_
_entity.id
_entity.type
_entity.pdbx_description
1 polymer ?
#
loop_
_entity_poly.entity_id
_entity_poly.type
_entity_poly.pdbx_seq_one_letter_code
_entity_poly.pdbx_strand_id
1 'polypeptide(L)'
;SKALFGVISRIIFDRDIAEEVFHDAFIKIVNKIDNYDESKGRIYTWMANICRNSAIDKTRSKEFSKKSKTNTIDAYVYGMENDAGTAAAVDGIGVKELMDNLNDEQRFVMECIYFKGYTHTEVAEEYSLPLGTVKSRIRSAIKVLKLKADKI
;
A
#
# COMPACT_ATOMS: atom_id res chain seq x y z
N SER A 1 -4.74 2.77 -16.69
CA SER A 1 -4.63 1.36 -16.27
C SER A 1 -3.24 1.00 -15.72
N LYS A 2 -2.14 1.45 -16.32
CA LYS A 2 -0.76 1.15 -15.83
C LYS A 2 -0.51 1.60 -14.40
N ALA A 3 -1.00 2.78 -14.01
CA ALA A 3 -0.82 3.30 -12.66
C ALA A 3 -1.56 2.45 -11.60
N LEU A 4 -2.77 1.99 -11.90
CA LEU A 4 -3.54 1.10 -11.00
C LEU A 4 -2.91 -0.30 -10.90
N PHE A 5 -2.39 -0.85 -12.01
CA PHE A 5 -1.64 -2.08 -11.99
C PHE A 5 -0.38 -1.97 -11.11
N GLY A 6 0.32 -0.83 -11.19
CA GLY A 6 1.46 -0.54 -10.35
C GLY A 6 1.16 -0.57 -8.84
N VAL A 7 -0.06 -0.23 -8.41
CA VAL A 7 -0.48 -0.35 -7.00
C VAL A 7 -0.50 -1.82 -6.55
N ILE A 8 -0.98 -2.72 -7.42
CA ILE A 8 -1.03 -4.16 -7.13
C ILE A 8 0.36 -4.78 -7.15
N SER A 9 1.17 -4.46 -8.17
CA SER A 9 2.52 -5.01 -8.37
C SER A 9 3.50 -4.67 -7.24
N ARG A 10 3.24 -3.60 -6.47
CA ARG A 10 4.01 -3.28 -5.26
C ARG A 10 3.70 -4.21 -4.09
N ILE A 11 2.58 -4.90 -4.12
CA ILE A 11 2.13 -5.82 -3.06
C ILE A 11 2.32 -7.28 -3.51
N ILE A 12 2.08 -7.55 -4.78
CA ILE A 12 2.16 -8.89 -5.38
C ILE A 12 3.25 -8.86 -6.45
N PHE A 13 4.38 -9.52 -6.18
CA PHE A 13 5.54 -9.54 -7.08
C PHE A 13 5.40 -10.54 -8.23
N ASP A 14 4.59 -11.59 -8.03
CA ASP A 14 4.26 -12.54 -9.11
C ASP A 14 3.34 -11.85 -10.12
N ARG A 15 3.84 -11.70 -11.35
CA ARG A 15 3.16 -10.96 -12.39
C ARG A 15 1.82 -11.58 -12.79
N ASP A 16 1.77 -12.91 -12.89
CA ASP A 16 0.55 -13.61 -13.32
C ASP A 16 -0.54 -13.45 -12.26
N ILE A 17 -0.16 -13.55 -10.99
CA ILE A 17 -1.08 -13.30 -9.86
C ILE A 17 -1.48 -11.82 -9.80
N ALA A 18 -0.57 -10.90 -10.06
CA ALA A 18 -0.88 -9.47 -10.09
C ALA A 18 -1.86 -9.13 -11.22
N GLU A 19 -1.73 -9.73 -12.40
CA GLU A 19 -2.65 -9.57 -13.52
C GLU A 19 -4.05 -10.13 -13.21
N GLU A 20 -4.14 -11.31 -12.60
CA GLU A 20 -5.39 -11.90 -12.11
C GLU A 20 -6.09 -10.96 -11.12
N VAL A 21 -5.38 -10.49 -10.11
CA VAL A 21 -5.92 -9.59 -9.09
C VAL A 21 -6.33 -8.24 -9.67
N PHE A 22 -5.59 -7.74 -10.66
CA PHE A 22 -5.93 -6.51 -11.35
C PHE A 22 -7.25 -6.65 -12.12
N HIS A 23 -7.45 -7.77 -12.80
CA HIS A 23 -8.67 -8.06 -13.52
C HIS A 23 -9.87 -8.13 -12.57
N ASP A 24 -9.74 -8.83 -11.46
CA ASP A 24 -10.78 -8.90 -10.42
C ASP A 24 -11.09 -7.54 -9.79
N ALA A 25 -10.04 -6.75 -9.52
CA ALA A 25 -10.20 -5.39 -9.00
C ALA A 25 -10.91 -4.49 -10.00
N PHE A 26 -10.63 -4.64 -11.30
CA PHE A 26 -11.29 -3.87 -12.34
C PHE A 26 -12.78 -4.20 -12.43
N ILE A 27 -13.16 -5.48 -12.34
CA ILE A 27 -14.58 -5.89 -12.28
C ILE A 27 -15.26 -5.27 -11.04
N LYS A 28 -14.58 -5.27 -9.88
CA LYS A 28 -15.11 -4.63 -8.67
C LYS A 28 -15.29 -3.12 -8.83
N ILE A 29 -14.39 -2.44 -9.54
CA ILE A 29 -14.49 -1.02 -9.85
C ILE A 29 -15.72 -0.74 -10.70
N VAL A 30 -15.90 -1.50 -11.80
CA VAL A 30 -17.05 -1.33 -12.69
C VAL A 30 -18.36 -1.57 -11.95
N ASN A 31 -18.44 -2.63 -11.15
CA ASN A 31 -19.66 -2.95 -10.39
C ASN A 31 -19.99 -1.96 -9.28
N LYS A 32 -19.02 -1.19 -8.82
CA LYS A 32 -19.18 -0.23 -7.72
C LYS A 32 -19.12 1.22 -8.15
N ILE A 33 -19.02 1.50 -9.45
CA ILE A 33 -18.87 2.87 -9.95
C ILE A 33 -20.02 3.79 -9.54
N ASP A 34 -21.22 3.26 -9.47
CA ASP A 34 -22.41 3.99 -9.05
C ASP A 34 -22.37 4.39 -7.56
N ASN A 35 -21.52 3.73 -6.77
CA ASN A 35 -21.32 4.06 -5.37
C ASN A 35 -20.16 5.06 -5.14
N TYR A 36 -19.49 5.50 -6.21
CA TYR A 36 -18.47 6.51 -6.12
C TYR A 36 -19.10 7.87 -5.78
N ASP A 37 -18.53 8.52 -4.78
CA ASP A 37 -18.96 9.84 -4.28
C ASP A 37 -17.80 10.83 -4.40
N GLU A 38 -17.91 11.76 -5.33
CA GLU A 38 -16.87 12.76 -5.62
C GLU A 38 -16.58 13.66 -4.40
N SER A 39 -17.57 13.86 -3.52
CA SER A 39 -17.38 14.64 -2.30
C SER A 39 -16.41 14.01 -1.28
N LYS A 40 -16.20 12.69 -1.38
CA LYS A 40 -15.33 11.91 -0.48
C LYS A 40 -13.90 11.75 -0.98
N GLY A 41 -13.62 12.13 -2.21
CA GLY A 41 -12.27 12.07 -2.77
C GLY A 41 -12.24 11.81 -4.27
N ARG A 42 -11.03 11.92 -4.84
CA ARG A 42 -10.82 11.76 -6.29
C ARG A 42 -11.07 10.31 -6.72
N ILE A 43 -11.65 10.15 -7.90
CA ILE A 43 -11.95 8.83 -8.48
C ILE A 43 -10.72 7.92 -8.56
N TYR A 44 -9.56 8.46 -8.90
CA TYR A 44 -8.32 7.69 -8.94
C TYR A 44 -7.97 7.09 -7.57
N THR A 45 -8.07 7.87 -6.51
CA THR A 45 -7.81 7.43 -5.13
C THR A 45 -8.79 6.32 -4.72
N TRP A 46 -10.05 6.46 -5.09
CA TRP A 46 -11.08 5.45 -4.82
C TRP A 46 -10.78 4.14 -5.56
N MET A 47 -10.43 4.19 -6.86
CA MET A 47 -10.02 3.01 -7.64
C MET A 47 -8.74 2.37 -7.10
N ALA A 48 -7.73 3.17 -6.76
CA ALA A 48 -6.47 2.70 -6.19
C ALA A 48 -6.67 1.96 -4.86
N ASN A 49 -7.60 2.41 -4.03
CA ASN A 49 -7.97 1.72 -2.78
C ASN A 49 -8.61 0.35 -3.06
N ILE A 50 -9.46 0.22 -4.08
CA ILE A 50 -10.03 -1.07 -4.48
C ILE A 50 -8.94 -2.03 -4.94
N CYS A 51 -8.02 -1.56 -5.79
CA CYS A 51 -6.87 -2.34 -6.26
C CYS A 51 -5.99 -2.79 -5.09
N ARG A 52 -5.63 -1.87 -4.20
CA ARG A 52 -4.81 -2.15 -3.03
C ARG A 52 -5.47 -3.19 -2.12
N ASN A 53 -6.74 -3.00 -1.78
CA ASN A 53 -7.48 -3.93 -0.93
C ASN A 53 -7.58 -5.31 -1.57
N SER A 54 -7.83 -5.40 -2.88
CA SER A 54 -7.85 -6.68 -3.59
C SER A 54 -6.50 -7.39 -3.55
N ALA A 55 -5.39 -6.66 -3.67
CA ALA A 55 -4.05 -7.23 -3.55
C ALA A 55 -3.77 -7.73 -2.12
N ILE A 56 -4.13 -6.97 -1.10
CA ILE A 56 -3.98 -7.36 0.31
C ILE A 56 -4.81 -8.61 0.62
N ASP A 57 -6.08 -8.66 0.18
CA ASP A 57 -6.96 -9.82 0.37
C ASP A 57 -6.36 -11.08 -0.28
N LYS A 58 -5.79 -10.95 -1.48
CA LYS A 58 -5.10 -12.07 -2.15
C LYS A 58 -3.90 -12.56 -1.36
N THR A 59 -3.05 -11.66 -0.84
CA THR A 59 -1.88 -12.05 -0.04
C THR A 59 -2.23 -12.73 1.28
N ARG A 60 -3.40 -12.43 1.83
CA ARG A 60 -3.93 -13.07 3.04
C ARG A 60 -4.62 -14.40 2.79
N SER A 61 -4.91 -14.73 1.54
CA SER A 61 -5.55 -16.02 1.21
C SER A 61 -4.63 -17.18 1.58
N LYS A 62 -5.21 -18.29 2.06
CA LYS A 62 -4.47 -19.51 2.43
C LYS A 62 -3.65 -20.07 1.27
N GLU A 63 -4.08 -19.84 0.06
CA GLU A 63 -3.44 -20.30 -1.18
C GLU A 63 -2.14 -19.54 -1.44
N PHE A 64 -2.14 -18.21 -1.27
CA PHE A 64 -0.96 -17.37 -1.42
C PHE A 64 0.07 -17.66 -0.31
N SER A 65 -0.38 -17.82 0.93
CA SER A 65 0.48 -18.14 2.07
C SER A 65 1.25 -19.45 1.91
N LYS A 66 0.72 -20.43 1.19
CA LYS A 66 1.44 -21.70 0.90
C LYS A 66 2.52 -21.51 -0.17
N LYS A 67 2.28 -20.69 -1.20
CA LYS A 67 3.25 -20.39 -2.26
C LYS A 67 4.35 -19.44 -1.79
N SER A 68 4.03 -18.48 -0.93
CA SER A 68 4.95 -17.44 -0.45
C SER A 68 6.01 -17.95 0.54
N LYS A 69 5.82 -19.10 1.18
CA LYS A 69 6.83 -19.66 2.10
C LYS A 69 8.16 -20.05 1.44
N THR A 70 8.23 -20.05 0.11
CA THR A 70 9.43 -20.41 -0.66
C THR A 70 10.22 -19.20 -1.18
N ASN A 71 9.66 -17.96 -1.12
CA ASN A 71 10.30 -16.75 -1.63
C ASN A 71 10.24 -15.64 -0.56
N THR A 72 11.07 -15.79 0.44
CA THR A 72 11.08 -15.00 1.67
C THR A 72 11.89 -13.71 1.52
N ILE A 73 11.44 -12.66 2.21
CA ILE A 73 12.18 -11.51 2.80
C ILE A 73 13.18 -10.76 1.86
N ASP A 74 14.03 -11.43 1.11
CA ASP A 74 15.01 -10.79 0.22
C ASP A 74 14.38 -10.07 -0.98
N ALA A 75 13.21 -10.50 -1.44
CA ALA A 75 12.50 -9.85 -2.55
C ALA A 75 11.91 -8.48 -2.18
N TYR A 76 11.61 -8.23 -0.91
CA TYR A 76 11.09 -6.94 -0.45
C TYR A 76 12.14 -5.82 -0.50
N VAL A 77 13.40 -6.16 -0.27
CA VAL A 77 14.53 -5.20 -0.31
C VAL A 77 14.96 -4.93 -1.76
N TYR A 78 14.92 -5.94 -2.62
CA TYR A 78 15.38 -5.82 -4.03
C TYR A 78 14.34 -5.15 -4.96
N GLY A 79 13.05 -5.26 -4.65
CA GLY A 79 11.97 -4.66 -5.45
C GLY A 79 11.89 -3.14 -5.35
N MET A 80 12.48 -2.53 -4.32
CA MET A 80 12.51 -1.08 -4.16
C MET A 80 13.61 -0.38 -4.98
N GLU A 81 14.62 -1.12 -5.46
CA GLU A 81 15.76 -0.52 -6.18
C GLU A 81 15.64 -0.60 -7.72
N ASN A 82 14.80 -1.45 -8.29
CA ASN A 82 14.85 -1.75 -9.73
C ASN A 82 13.68 -1.25 -10.58
N ASP A 83 12.67 -0.57 -10.04
CA ASP A 83 11.57 -0.03 -10.88
C ASP A 83 11.56 1.51 -10.94
N ALA A 84 12.72 2.08 -11.27
CA ALA A 84 12.88 3.51 -11.58
C ALA A 84 12.44 3.85 -13.02
N GLY A 85 11.57 3.08 -13.61
CA GLY A 85 11.13 3.32 -14.98
C GLY A 85 9.67 3.06 -15.20
N THR A 86 8.91 4.12 -15.26
CA THR A 86 7.65 4.39 -15.94
C THR A 86 6.49 4.78 -15.02
N ALA A 87 6.01 6.00 -15.21
CA ALA A 87 4.72 6.60 -14.77
C ALA A 87 4.41 6.66 -13.25
N ALA A 88 4.97 5.77 -12.44
CA ALA A 88 4.91 5.86 -10.98
C ALA A 88 5.99 6.81 -10.40
N ALA A 89 6.93 7.26 -11.21
CA ALA A 89 8.03 8.12 -10.78
C ALA A 89 7.56 9.53 -10.38
N VAL A 90 6.43 10.02 -10.90
CA VAL A 90 5.97 11.38 -10.60
C VAL A 90 5.28 11.45 -9.23
N ASP A 91 4.50 10.42 -8.87
CA ASP A 91 3.85 10.37 -7.54
C ASP A 91 4.74 9.74 -6.46
N GLY A 92 5.70 8.91 -6.83
CA GLY A 92 6.59 8.21 -5.90
C GLY A 92 7.69 9.09 -5.31
N ILE A 93 8.21 10.07 -6.06
CA ILE A 93 9.26 10.98 -5.60
C ILE A 93 8.75 11.85 -4.45
N GLY A 94 7.59 12.46 -4.61
CA GLY A 94 7.01 13.29 -3.55
C GLY A 94 6.63 12.52 -2.28
N VAL A 95 6.16 11.27 -2.41
CA VAL A 95 5.82 10.42 -1.25
C VAL A 95 7.09 9.99 -0.51
N LYS A 96 8.17 9.63 -1.23
CA LYS A 96 9.45 9.26 -0.60
C LYS A 96 10.04 10.44 0.18
N GLU A 97 10.10 11.61 -0.43
CA GLU A 97 10.58 12.84 0.22
C GLU A 97 9.72 13.22 1.45
N LEU A 98 8.40 13.03 1.37
CA LEU A 98 7.52 13.24 2.51
C LEU A 98 7.80 12.22 3.62
N MET A 99 8.00 10.95 3.29
CA MET A 99 8.32 9.90 4.26
C MET A 99 9.67 10.12 4.94
N ASP A 100 10.63 10.78 4.27
CA ASP A 100 11.93 11.13 4.85
C ASP A 100 11.83 12.14 6.01
N ASN A 101 10.72 12.85 6.13
CA ASN A 101 10.45 13.74 7.27
C ASN A 101 9.92 13.01 8.51
N LEU A 102 9.63 11.73 8.40
CA LEU A 102 9.19 10.90 9.53
C LEU A 102 10.39 10.36 10.31
N ASN A 103 10.26 10.23 11.63
CA ASN A 103 11.23 9.46 12.39
C ASN A 103 11.07 7.95 12.07
N ASP A 104 12.06 7.14 12.48
CA ASP A 104 12.12 5.72 12.14
C ASP A 104 10.89 4.94 12.62
N GLU A 105 10.37 5.26 13.81
CA GLU A 105 9.19 4.61 14.37
C GLU A 105 7.90 4.95 13.62
N GLN A 106 7.76 6.21 13.21
CA GLN A 106 6.64 6.67 12.39
C GLN A 106 6.69 6.07 10.99
N ARG A 107 7.87 6.10 10.38
CA ARG A 107 8.12 5.51 9.06
C ARG A 107 7.79 4.04 9.06
N PHE A 108 8.29 3.29 10.03
CA PHE A 108 8.06 1.86 10.19
C PHE A 108 6.56 1.51 10.21
N VAL A 109 5.77 2.15 11.08
CA VAL A 109 4.33 1.86 11.15
C VAL A 109 3.58 2.27 9.89
N MET A 110 3.99 3.37 9.24
CA MET A 110 3.41 3.80 7.98
C MET A 110 3.71 2.80 6.85
N GLU A 111 4.94 2.30 6.77
CA GLU A 111 5.33 1.26 5.80
C GLU A 111 4.53 -0.03 6.00
N CYS A 112 4.43 -0.50 7.24
CA CYS A 112 3.67 -1.71 7.54
C CYS A 112 2.21 -1.60 7.09
N ILE A 113 1.55 -0.47 7.36
CA ILE A 113 0.12 -0.31 7.10
C ILE A 113 -0.16 0.05 5.65
N TYR A 114 0.56 1.03 5.08
CA TYR A 114 0.25 1.57 3.76
C TYR A 114 0.93 0.84 2.61
N PHE A 115 2.09 0.22 2.83
CA PHE A 115 2.81 -0.49 1.77
C PHE A 115 2.73 -2.01 1.92
N LYS A 116 2.81 -2.55 3.13
CA LYS A 116 2.73 -4.00 3.38
C LYS A 116 1.30 -4.48 3.65
N GLY A 117 0.35 -3.57 3.88
CA GLY A 117 -1.06 -3.89 4.05
C GLY A 117 -1.44 -4.50 5.40
N TYR A 118 -0.62 -4.35 6.44
CA TYR A 118 -0.99 -4.75 7.79
C TYR A 118 -2.12 -3.89 8.35
N THR A 119 -2.98 -4.47 9.15
CA THR A 119 -3.88 -3.74 10.05
C THR A 119 -3.12 -3.25 11.27
N HIS A 120 -3.67 -2.28 12.00
CA HIS A 120 -3.06 -1.80 13.25
C HIS A 120 -2.86 -2.93 14.27
N THR A 121 -3.81 -3.88 14.35
CA THR A 121 -3.75 -5.02 15.24
C THR A 121 -2.65 -6.00 14.82
N GLU A 122 -2.54 -6.30 13.51
CA GLU A 122 -1.48 -7.16 12.99
C GLU A 122 -0.08 -6.59 13.24
N VAL A 123 0.11 -5.26 13.07
CA VAL A 123 1.38 -4.62 13.42
C VAL A 123 1.67 -4.75 14.92
N ALA A 124 0.66 -4.55 15.76
CA ALA A 124 0.81 -4.68 17.21
C ALA A 124 1.23 -6.09 17.62
N GLU A 125 0.59 -7.11 17.06
CA GLU A 125 0.86 -8.52 17.34
C GLU A 125 2.21 -8.98 16.78
N GLU A 126 2.47 -8.72 15.50
CA GLU A 126 3.68 -9.17 14.80
C GLU A 126 4.95 -8.58 15.40
N TYR A 127 4.92 -7.31 15.79
CA TYR A 127 6.08 -6.60 16.31
C TYR A 127 6.04 -6.38 17.82
N SER A 128 5.13 -7.04 18.52
CA SER A 128 4.99 -6.95 19.99
C SER A 128 4.87 -5.51 20.50
N LEU A 129 4.12 -4.67 19.79
CA LEU A 129 3.86 -3.28 20.14
C LEU A 129 2.47 -3.13 20.75
N PRO A 130 2.28 -2.27 21.77
CA PRO A 130 0.94 -1.94 22.23
C PRO A 130 0.11 -1.30 21.08
N LEU A 131 -1.13 -1.73 20.91
CA LEU A 131 -2.01 -1.20 19.86
C LEU A 131 -2.19 0.33 19.96
N GLY A 132 -2.21 0.87 21.19
CA GLY A 132 -2.23 2.31 21.44
C GLY A 132 -1.01 3.02 20.87
N THR A 133 0.18 2.41 20.99
CA THR A 133 1.44 2.92 20.45
C THR A 133 1.41 2.94 18.92
N VAL A 134 0.95 1.85 18.28
CA VAL A 134 0.79 1.81 16.82
C VAL A 134 -0.13 2.95 16.35
N LYS A 135 -1.30 3.09 16.97
CA LYS A 135 -2.26 4.15 16.63
C LYS A 135 -1.70 5.57 16.85
N SER A 136 -0.97 5.81 17.94
CA SER A 136 -0.39 7.12 18.24
C SER A 136 0.74 7.48 17.25
N ARG A 137 1.59 6.52 16.89
CA ARG A 137 2.65 6.70 15.86
C ARG A 137 2.06 7.05 14.50
N ILE A 138 0.97 6.38 14.10
CA ILE A 138 0.28 6.68 12.84
C ILE A 138 -0.31 8.09 12.85
N ARG A 139 -1.01 8.47 13.92
CA ARG A 139 -1.59 9.83 14.04
C ARG A 139 -0.51 10.91 13.98
N SER A 140 0.59 10.69 14.68
CA SER A 140 1.75 11.58 14.67
C SER A 140 2.39 11.68 13.28
N ALA A 141 2.58 10.55 12.59
CA ALA A 141 3.10 10.51 11.23
C ALA A 141 2.21 11.30 10.26
N ILE A 142 0.89 11.06 10.29
CA ILE A 142 -0.08 11.77 9.44
C ILE A 142 -0.03 13.28 9.71
N LYS A 143 0.11 13.70 10.98
CA LYS A 143 0.23 15.12 11.32
C LYS A 143 1.48 15.76 10.70
N VAL A 144 2.62 15.07 10.78
CA VAL A 144 3.88 15.53 10.15
C VAL A 144 3.74 15.65 8.63
N LEU A 145 3.16 14.62 7.99
CA LEU A 145 2.97 14.59 6.54
C LEU A 145 2.03 15.71 6.06
N LYS A 146 0.93 15.97 6.77
CA LYS A 146 0.01 17.07 6.44
C LYS A 146 0.71 18.43 6.52
N LEU A 147 1.44 18.71 7.60
CA LEU A 147 2.17 19.96 7.76
C LEU A 147 3.24 20.20 6.67
N LYS A 148 3.77 19.14 6.10
CA LYS A 148 4.74 19.21 5.00
C LYS A 148 4.06 19.35 3.64
N ALA A 149 2.95 18.64 3.43
CA ALA A 149 2.17 18.73 2.19
C ALA A 149 1.59 20.13 2.00
N ASP A 150 1.16 20.80 3.07
CA ASP A 150 0.62 22.17 3.03
C ASP A 150 1.69 23.24 2.70
N LYS A 151 3.00 22.87 2.69
CA LYS A 151 4.13 23.76 2.38
C LYS A 151 4.70 23.57 0.97
N ILE A 152 4.17 22.62 0.22
CA ILE A 152 4.53 22.35 -1.17
C ILE A 152 3.49 22.97 -2.10
#